data_f3e79d7f1a70190a340425d2c9776e9b
#
_entry.id   f3e79d7f1a70190a340425d2c9776e9b
#
_cell.length_a   1.000
_cell.length_b   1.000
_cell.length_c   1.000
_cell.angle_alpha   90.00
_cell.angle_beta   90.00
_cell.angle_gamma   90.00
#
_symmetry.space_group_name_H-M   'P 1'
#
loop_
_entity.id
_entity.type
_entity.pdbx_description
1 polymer ?
#
loop_
_entity_poly.entity_id
_entity_poly.type
_entity_poly.pdbx_seq_one_letter_code
_entity_poly.pdbx_strand_id
1 'polypeptide(L)'
;METEVTFVNDHRAAPARLQPPTDNGFALIAIEIGRWAGPFPLPTRARSEALDQVEPLLQSLNNRDDVIEATAFRAALRPPGEGGRLLRAAGVAPARYDVVVLVRTRTVSDLDAVRADQAWQKLVTSLDTRARRMHQLTASSPARIADVDHDPGNVFLFNYFHSADPKTVRAVWEYTAGWFQRTTALADSVPMQPLPEASHDYTLINHCSWPNFRSFLPHLLLRPSFRRFVLANFAANTIAAQPIMYRRHM
;
A
#
# COMPACT_ATOMS: atom_id res chain seq x y z
N MET A 1 -16.13 -0.93 -22.89
CA MET A 1 -15.03 -1.49 -23.70
C MET A 1 -14.05 -2.09 -22.71
N GLU A 2 -13.91 -3.41 -22.62
CA GLU A 2 -12.91 -4.02 -21.75
C GLU A 2 -11.53 -3.66 -22.30
N THR A 3 -10.70 -3.08 -21.45
CA THR A 3 -9.32 -2.75 -21.82
C THR A 3 -8.53 -4.06 -21.85
N GLU A 4 -8.04 -4.45 -23.03
CA GLU A 4 -7.21 -5.64 -23.18
C GLU A 4 -5.88 -5.41 -22.44
N VAL A 5 -5.53 -6.33 -21.53
CA VAL A 5 -4.28 -6.25 -20.78
C VAL A 5 -3.11 -6.65 -21.69
N THR A 6 -2.12 -5.77 -21.78
CA THR A 6 -0.92 -6.01 -22.60
C THR A 6 0.23 -6.49 -21.75
N PHE A 7 0.65 -7.73 -21.91
CA PHE A 7 1.86 -8.24 -21.26
C PHE A 7 3.08 -8.12 -22.18
N VAL A 8 4.16 -7.51 -21.66
CA VAL A 8 5.41 -7.34 -22.39
C VAL A 8 6.54 -8.11 -21.72
N ASN A 9 7.49 -8.63 -22.53
CA ASN A 9 8.62 -9.42 -22.05
C ASN A 9 8.19 -10.64 -21.18
N ASP A 10 7.14 -11.33 -21.56
CA ASP A 10 6.52 -12.45 -20.87
C ASP A 10 7.48 -13.61 -20.56
N HIS A 11 8.49 -13.85 -21.43
CA HIS A 11 9.53 -14.85 -21.25
C HIS A 11 10.44 -14.58 -20.03
N ARG A 12 10.37 -13.40 -19.37
CA ARG A 12 11.27 -13.03 -18.28
C ARG A 12 10.80 -13.44 -16.90
N ALA A 13 9.51 -13.68 -16.72
CA ALA A 13 8.97 -14.07 -15.43
C ALA A 13 7.63 -14.80 -15.58
N ALA A 14 7.38 -15.78 -14.73
CA ALA A 14 6.07 -16.41 -14.60
C ALA A 14 5.18 -15.59 -13.64
N PRO A 15 3.85 -15.67 -13.73
CA PRO A 15 2.94 -15.06 -12.77
C PRO A 15 3.22 -15.43 -11.32
N ALA A 16 2.69 -14.65 -10.38
CA ALA A 16 2.82 -14.94 -8.96
C ALA A 16 2.09 -16.24 -8.58
N ARG A 17 2.63 -16.93 -7.57
CA ARG A 17 1.90 -18.00 -6.89
C ARG A 17 1.00 -17.35 -5.86
N LEU A 18 -0.30 -17.41 -6.09
CA LEU A 18 -1.31 -16.78 -5.24
C LEU A 18 -2.00 -17.82 -4.36
N GLN A 19 -2.41 -17.38 -3.19
CA GLN A 19 -3.33 -18.07 -2.30
C GLN A 19 -4.76 -17.57 -2.57
N PRO A 20 -5.79 -18.35 -2.19
CA PRO A 20 -7.17 -17.89 -2.24
C PRO A 20 -7.36 -16.57 -1.47
N PRO A 21 -8.26 -15.68 -1.93
CA PRO A 21 -8.61 -14.48 -1.18
C PRO A 21 -9.20 -14.83 0.18
N THR A 22 -9.19 -13.87 1.09
CA THR A 22 -9.89 -13.95 2.38
C THR A 22 -11.06 -12.99 2.39
N ASP A 23 -12.00 -13.17 3.32
CA ASP A 23 -13.11 -12.24 3.53
C ASP A 23 -12.68 -10.96 4.27
N ASN A 24 -11.39 -10.80 4.57
CA ASN A 24 -10.90 -9.68 5.35
C ASN A 24 -11.21 -8.33 4.70
N GLY A 25 -11.67 -7.40 5.54
CA GLY A 25 -11.75 -5.99 5.22
C GLY A 25 -10.49 -5.25 5.64
N PHE A 26 -10.21 -4.15 4.95
CA PHE A 26 -9.09 -3.27 5.23
C PHE A 26 -9.58 -1.83 5.31
N ALA A 27 -9.29 -1.13 6.41
CA ALA A 27 -9.46 0.31 6.53
C ALA A 27 -8.06 0.95 6.65
N LEU A 28 -7.74 1.85 5.74
CA LEU A 28 -6.44 2.50 5.67
C LEU A 28 -6.63 4.01 5.76
N ILE A 29 -5.76 4.65 6.56
CA ILE A 29 -5.55 6.10 6.57
C ILE A 29 -4.09 6.36 6.27
N ALA A 30 -3.82 7.09 5.18
CA ALA A 30 -2.48 7.52 4.80
C ALA A 30 -2.41 9.05 4.83
N ILE A 31 -1.46 9.61 5.57
CA ILE A 31 -1.35 11.07 5.75
C ILE A 31 0.05 11.59 5.42
N GLU A 32 0.07 12.80 4.89
CA GLU A 32 1.26 13.61 4.69
C GLU A 32 1.31 14.68 5.77
N ILE A 33 2.24 14.57 6.72
CA ILE A 33 2.48 15.56 7.79
C ILE A 33 3.80 16.28 7.56
N GLY A 34 4.86 15.51 7.37
CA GLY A 34 6.23 15.96 7.33
C GLY A 34 6.67 16.53 5.99
N ARG A 35 7.97 16.75 5.87
CA ARG A 35 8.65 17.14 4.64
C ARG A 35 9.55 16.00 4.17
N TRP A 36 9.87 16.01 2.89
CA TRP A 36 10.75 15.04 2.26
C TRP A 36 11.99 15.73 1.71
N ALA A 37 13.17 15.17 1.99
CA ALA A 37 14.43 15.52 1.33
C ALA A 37 14.73 14.45 0.28
N GLY A 38 14.34 14.70 -0.97
CA GLY A 38 14.42 13.69 -2.02
C GLY A 38 13.56 12.46 -1.69
N PRO A 39 14.17 11.24 -1.59
CA PRO A 39 13.46 10.02 -1.25
C PRO A 39 13.29 9.80 0.27
N PHE A 40 13.85 10.64 1.13
CA PHE A 40 13.87 10.43 2.58
C PHE A 40 12.88 11.34 3.29
N PRO A 41 12.01 10.81 4.15
CA PRO A 41 11.16 11.62 5.01
C PRO A 41 12.01 12.28 6.10
N LEU A 42 11.86 13.59 6.27
CA LEU A 42 12.55 14.30 7.35
C LEU A 42 11.89 13.98 8.70
N PRO A 43 12.67 13.77 9.77
CA PRO A 43 12.11 13.65 11.10
C PRO A 43 11.45 14.97 11.49
N THR A 44 10.22 14.90 12.01
CA THR A 44 9.49 16.07 12.50
C THR A 44 8.79 15.75 13.81
N ARG A 45 8.75 16.71 14.72
CA ARG A 45 8.04 16.59 16.00
C ARG A 45 6.55 16.28 15.78
N ALA A 46 5.93 16.95 14.81
CA ALA A 46 4.51 16.74 14.47
C ALA A 46 4.20 15.29 14.08
N ARG A 47 5.12 14.62 13.33
CA ARG A 47 4.95 13.20 12.96
C ARG A 47 5.10 12.28 14.17
N SER A 48 6.08 12.54 15.06
CA SER A 48 6.24 11.74 16.28
C SER A 48 5.01 11.88 17.19
N GLU A 49 4.57 13.11 17.44
CA GLU A 49 3.37 13.37 18.23
C GLU A 49 2.11 12.74 17.64
N ALA A 50 1.96 12.71 16.31
CA ALA A 50 0.83 12.04 15.66
C ALA A 50 0.87 10.53 15.92
N LEU A 51 2.04 9.90 15.79
CA LEU A 51 2.22 8.48 16.04
C LEU A 51 1.97 8.11 17.51
N ASP A 52 2.50 8.91 18.45
CA ASP A 52 2.28 8.70 19.88
C ASP A 52 0.79 8.82 20.26
N GLN A 53 0.04 9.70 19.60
CA GLN A 53 -1.39 9.89 19.87
C GLN A 53 -2.27 8.79 19.29
N VAL A 54 -1.86 8.16 18.19
CA VAL A 54 -2.66 7.07 17.59
C VAL A 54 -2.47 5.75 18.33
N GLU A 55 -1.36 5.53 19.02
CA GLU A 55 -1.03 4.28 19.70
C GLU A 55 -2.14 3.78 20.65
N PRO A 56 -2.67 4.57 21.62
CA PRO A 56 -3.76 4.12 22.51
C PRO A 56 -5.07 3.85 21.74
N LEU A 57 -5.29 4.53 20.61
CA LEU A 57 -6.47 4.29 19.77
C LEU A 57 -6.36 2.98 19.00
N LEU A 58 -5.14 2.64 18.53
CA LEU A 58 -4.87 1.35 17.90
C LEU A 58 -5.03 0.21 18.90
N GLN A 59 -4.57 0.38 20.14
CA GLN A 59 -4.79 -0.61 21.20
C GLN A 59 -6.29 -0.83 21.47
N SER A 60 -7.08 0.25 21.49
CA SER A 60 -8.56 0.13 21.63
C SER A 60 -9.18 -0.63 20.46
N LEU A 61 -8.74 -0.38 19.22
CA LEU A 61 -9.23 -1.11 18.06
C LEU A 61 -8.78 -2.59 18.06
N ASN A 62 -7.56 -2.88 18.51
CA ASN A 62 -7.05 -4.25 18.63
C ASN A 62 -7.78 -5.08 19.69
N ASN A 63 -8.45 -4.45 20.65
CA ASN A 63 -9.27 -5.15 21.65
C ASN A 63 -10.68 -5.56 21.15
N ARG A 64 -11.02 -5.22 19.91
CA ARG A 64 -12.31 -5.58 19.32
C ARG A 64 -12.25 -6.98 18.71
N ASP A 65 -13.32 -7.75 18.86
CA ASP A 65 -13.40 -9.12 18.33
C ASP A 65 -13.46 -9.18 16.80
N ASP A 66 -13.96 -8.13 16.16
CA ASP A 66 -14.08 -8.01 14.69
C ASP A 66 -12.79 -7.49 14.02
N VAL A 67 -11.80 -7.04 14.79
CA VAL A 67 -10.50 -6.59 14.32
C VAL A 67 -9.47 -7.72 14.47
N ILE A 68 -8.72 -8.00 13.39
CA ILE A 68 -7.57 -8.92 13.42
C ILE A 68 -6.34 -8.16 13.89
N GLU A 69 -6.12 -6.96 13.33
CA GLU A 69 -4.98 -6.13 13.66
C GLU A 69 -5.23 -4.66 13.28
N ALA A 70 -4.77 -3.75 14.13
CA ALA A 70 -4.66 -2.33 13.88
C ALA A 70 -3.21 -1.88 14.13
N THR A 71 -2.55 -1.33 13.12
CA THR A 71 -1.11 -1.05 13.14
C THR A 71 -0.80 0.29 12.46
N ALA A 72 0.17 1.03 13.01
CA ALA A 72 0.70 2.24 12.40
C ALA A 72 2.08 2.01 11.78
N PHE A 73 2.34 2.74 10.71
CA PHE A 73 3.59 2.69 9.97
C PHE A 73 4.14 4.10 9.76
N ARG A 74 5.44 4.26 9.90
CA ARG A 74 6.19 5.49 9.57
C ARG A 74 7.01 5.29 8.31
N ALA A 75 6.96 6.25 7.39
CA ALA A 75 7.76 6.18 6.17
C ALA A 75 9.27 6.21 6.48
N ALA A 76 10.01 5.44 5.70
CA ALA A 76 11.46 5.32 5.80
C ALA A 76 12.18 5.71 4.49
N LEU A 77 11.56 5.40 3.33
CA LEU A 77 12.14 5.65 2.02
C LEU A 77 11.04 5.70 0.97
N ARG A 78 11.15 6.59 -0.01
CA ARG A 78 10.31 6.64 -1.20
C ARG A 78 11.16 6.32 -2.43
N PRO A 79 11.16 5.07 -2.91
CA PRO A 79 11.82 4.73 -4.17
C PRO A 79 11.22 5.51 -5.36
N PRO A 80 11.92 5.62 -6.49
CA PRO A 80 11.35 6.17 -7.71
C PRO A 80 10.08 5.41 -8.10
N GLY A 81 9.00 6.14 -8.37
CA GLY A 81 7.75 5.60 -8.91
C GLY A 81 7.74 5.64 -10.44
N GLU A 82 6.67 5.11 -11.02
CA GLU A 82 6.37 5.13 -12.45
C GLU A 82 5.07 5.90 -12.72
N GLY A 83 4.88 6.39 -13.95
CA GLY A 83 3.62 6.98 -14.39
C GLY A 83 3.35 8.39 -13.84
N GLY A 84 4.36 9.18 -13.46
CA GLY A 84 4.17 10.53 -12.95
C GLY A 84 3.48 11.51 -13.93
N ARG A 85 3.55 11.26 -15.26
CA ARG A 85 2.79 12.01 -16.26
C ARG A 85 1.31 11.68 -16.22
N LEU A 86 0.99 10.39 -16.03
CA LEU A 86 -0.39 9.91 -15.91
C LEU A 86 -1.08 10.54 -14.70
N LEU A 87 -0.43 10.53 -13.53
CA LEU A 87 -0.96 11.19 -12.33
C LEU A 87 -1.27 12.67 -12.56
N ARG A 88 -0.35 13.40 -13.20
CA ARG A 88 -0.58 14.82 -13.53
C ARG A 88 -1.77 15.02 -14.47
N ALA A 89 -1.89 14.17 -15.49
CA ALA A 89 -3.01 14.24 -16.44
C ALA A 89 -4.36 13.93 -15.76
N ALA A 90 -4.37 13.06 -14.76
CA ALA A 90 -5.54 12.70 -13.97
C ALA A 90 -5.83 13.69 -12.81
N GLY A 91 -4.98 14.70 -12.58
CA GLY A 91 -5.12 15.60 -11.43
C GLY A 91 -4.80 14.94 -10.08
N VAL A 92 -4.19 13.75 -10.09
CA VAL A 92 -3.85 12.99 -8.88
C VAL A 92 -2.47 13.41 -8.36
N ALA A 93 -2.42 13.83 -7.10
CA ALA A 93 -1.17 14.21 -6.48
C ALA A 93 -0.28 12.98 -6.20
N PRO A 94 1.05 13.07 -6.42
CA PRO A 94 1.96 11.97 -6.10
C PRO A 94 1.87 11.56 -4.62
N ALA A 95 1.94 10.26 -4.33
CA ALA A 95 1.95 9.76 -2.97
C ALA A 95 3.18 10.26 -2.18
N ARG A 96 2.92 10.87 -1.02
CA ARG A 96 3.94 11.38 -0.08
C ARG A 96 3.54 11.13 1.37
N TYR A 97 2.78 10.07 1.60
CA TYR A 97 2.27 9.75 2.93
C TYR A 97 3.41 9.27 3.82
N ASP A 98 3.66 9.97 4.91
CA ASP A 98 4.74 9.65 5.84
C ASP A 98 4.25 8.93 7.11
N VAL A 99 2.94 8.84 7.29
CA VAL A 99 2.30 7.95 8.28
C VAL A 99 1.16 7.19 7.60
N VAL A 100 1.06 5.90 7.89
CA VAL A 100 -0.07 5.04 7.50
C VAL A 100 -0.60 4.33 8.72
N VAL A 101 -1.91 4.30 8.86
CA VAL A 101 -2.62 3.41 9.78
C VAL A 101 -3.39 2.40 8.94
N LEU A 102 -3.26 1.13 9.27
CA LEU A 102 -3.98 0.02 8.64
C LEU A 102 -4.72 -0.76 9.72
N VAL A 103 -6.02 -0.93 9.51
CA VAL A 103 -6.87 -1.84 10.31
C VAL A 103 -7.34 -2.95 9.40
N ARG A 104 -7.12 -4.20 9.81
CA ARG A 104 -7.59 -5.40 9.16
C ARG A 104 -8.73 -5.99 9.99
N THR A 105 -9.89 -6.18 9.38
CA THR A 105 -11.06 -6.80 9.98
C THR A 105 -11.21 -8.26 9.58
N ARG A 106 -12.02 -9.03 10.34
CA ARG A 106 -12.28 -10.44 10.01
C ARG A 106 -13.05 -10.58 8.71
N THR A 107 -14.01 -9.69 8.49
CA THR A 107 -14.80 -9.65 7.24
C THR A 107 -14.89 -8.22 6.70
N VAL A 108 -15.24 -8.09 5.43
CA VAL A 108 -15.51 -6.78 4.81
C VAL A 108 -16.70 -6.08 5.48
N SER A 109 -17.71 -6.84 5.92
CA SER A 109 -18.89 -6.29 6.59
C SER A 109 -18.58 -5.68 7.96
N ASP A 110 -17.50 -6.05 8.62
CA ASP A 110 -17.08 -5.49 9.90
C ASP A 110 -16.53 -4.06 9.77
N LEU A 111 -16.17 -3.63 8.56
CA LEU A 111 -15.60 -2.31 8.32
C LEU A 111 -16.51 -1.16 8.76
N ASP A 112 -17.82 -1.29 8.57
CA ASP A 112 -18.77 -0.25 8.96
C ASP A 112 -18.85 -0.11 10.48
N ALA A 113 -18.85 -1.23 11.22
CA ALA A 113 -18.81 -1.22 12.68
C ALA A 113 -17.50 -0.61 13.22
N VAL A 114 -16.37 -0.95 12.63
CA VAL A 114 -15.07 -0.36 12.98
C VAL A 114 -15.03 1.14 12.68
N ARG A 115 -15.53 1.59 11.53
CA ARG A 115 -15.58 3.00 11.16
C ARG A 115 -16.52 3.83 12.02
N ALA A 116 -17.58 3.22 12.55
CA ALA A 116 -18.50 3.85 13.51
C ALA A 116 -17.94 3.90 14.95
N ASP A 117 -16.88 3.15 15.25
CA ASP A 117 -16.26 3.10 16.57
C ASP A 117 -15.62 4.44 16.97
N GLN A 118 -15.75 4.79 18.26
CA GLN A 118 -15.24 6.04 18.80
C GLN A 118 -13.72 6.17 18.66
N ALA A 119 -12.97 5.06 18.80
CA ALA A 119 -11.51 5.08 18.65
C ALA A 119 -11.12 5.39 17.20
N TRP A 120 -11.82 4.79 16.21
CA TRP A 120 -11.62 5.12 14.79
C TRP A 120 -11.93 6.58 14.49
N GLN A 121 -13.07 7.11 14.96
CA GLN A 121 -13.46 8.50 14.72
C GLN A 121 -12.47 9.50 15.32
N LYS A 122 -11.98 9.22 16.53
CA LYS A 122 -10.93 10.01 17.18
C LYS A 122 -9.61 9.93 16.40
N LEU A 123 -9.26 8.75 15.88
CA LEU A 123 -8.06 8.53 15.09
C LEU A 123 -8.12 9.36 13.79
N VAL A 124 -9.22 9.29 13.03
CA VAL A 124 -9.45 10.10 11.83
C VAL A 124 -9.29 11.58 12.16
N THR A 125 -10.02 12.09 13.16
CA THR A 125 -10.00 13.51 13.55
C THR A 125 -8.61 13.96 13.98
N SER A 126 -7.92 13.16 14.80
CA SER A 126 -6.56 13.49 15.28
C SER A 126 -5.54 13.57 14.14
N LEU A 127 -5.66 12.69 13.15
CA LEU A 127 -4.75 12.66 12.00
C LEU A 127 -5.09 13.78 11.01
N ASP A 128 -6.37 14.06 10.75
CA ASP A 128 -6.82 15.10 9.82
C ASP A 128 -6.36 16.49 10.25
N THR A 129 -6.44 16.82 11.52
CA THR A 129 -6.00 18.12 12.06
C THR A 129 -4.51 18.42 11.84
N ARG A 130 -3.70 17.38 11.59
CA ARG A 130 -2.24 17.49 11.38
C ARG A 130 -1.82 17.28 9.93
N ALA A 131 -2.68 16.64 9.15
CA ALA A 131 -2.38 16.26 7.79
C ALA A 131 -2.44 17.45 6.84
N ARG A 132 -1.44 17.58 5.98
CA ARG A 132 -1.53 18.44 4.79
C ARG A 132 -2.39 17.79 3.73
N ARG A 133 -2.39 16.45 3.71
CA ARG A 133 -3.18 15.62 2.84
C ARG A 133 -3.47 14.30 3.54
N MET A 134 -4.71 13.86 3.46
CA MET A 134 -5.16 12.57 3.95
C MET A 134 -5.79 11.79 2.81
N HIS A 135 -5.49 10.51 2.76
CA HIS A 135 -6.16 9.53 1.92
C HIS A 135 -6.77 8.46 2.83
N GLN A 136 -8.04 8.21 2.69
CA GLN A 136 -8.75 7.15 3.40
C GLN A 136 -9.23 6.11 2.40
N LEU A 137 -9.17 4.85 2.77
CA LEU A 137 -9.57 3.73 1.94
C LEU A 137 -10.28 2.69 2.79
N THR A 138 -11.42 2.20 2.32
CA THR A 138 -11.97 0.90 2.69
C THR A 138 -11.83 -0.05 1.51
N ALA A 139 -11.32 -1.25 1.77
CA ALA A 139 -10.94 -2.16 0.71
C ALA A 139 -11.18 -3.63 1.09
N SER A 140 -11.25 -4.46 0.07
CA SER A 140 -11.11 -5.92 0.14
C SER A 140 -9.86 -6.36 -0.59
N SER A 141 -9.45 -7.61 -0.40
CA SER A 141 -8.33 -8.18 -1.15
C SER A 141 -8.80 -9.31 -2.07
N PRO A 142 -8.82 -9.07 -3.40
CA PRO A 142 -9.29 -10.05 -4.35
C PRO A 142 -8.28 -11.17 -4.64
N ALA A 143 -7.04 -11.03 -4.17
CA ALA A 143 -5.95 -11.99 -4.33
C ALA A 143 -4.87 -11.72 -3.27
N ARG A 144 -4.00 -12.67 -2.99
CA ARG A 144 -2.84 -12.47 -2.09
C ARG A 144 -1.74 -13.48 -2.39
N ILE A 145 -0.49 -13.13 -2.07
CA ILE A 145 0.60 -14.11 -1.99
C ILE A 145 0.49 -14.85 -0.66
N ALA A 146 0.46 -14.12 0.44
CA ALA A 146 0.14 -14.53 1.79
C ALA A 146 -0.28 -13.30 2.59
N ASP A 147 -0.79 -13.48 3.80
CA ASP A 147 -1.04 -12.38 4.74
C ASP A 147 0.30 -11.73 5.12
N VAL A 148 0.31 -10.40 5.23
CA VAL A 148 1.54 -9.67 5.55
C VAL A 148 1.91 -9.89 7.00
N ASP A 149 3.16 -10.31 7.22
CA ASP A 149 3.74 -10.45 8.55
C ASP A 149 4.23 -9.09 9.05
N HIS A 150 3.53 -8.53 10.04
CA HIS A 150 3.86 -7.25 10.64
C HIS A 150 4.93 -7.34 11.76
N ASP A 151 5.90 -8.26 11.65
CA ASP A 151 7.06 -8.28 12.55
C ASP A 151 7.74 -6.91 12.58
N PRO A 152 8.02 -6.34 13.78
CA PRO A 152 8.63 -5.01 13.90
C PRO A 152 10.01 -4.88 13.22
N GLY A 153 10.70 -5.99 13.01
CA GLY A 153 11.98 -6.03 12.29
C GLY A 153 11.85 -5.82 10.79
N ASN A 154 10.67 -6.10 10.22
CA ASN A 154 10.43 -6.04 8.79
C ASN A 154 10.39 -4.61 8.23
N VAL A 155 10.56 -4.54 6.91
CA VAL A 155 10.34 -3.34 6.09
C VAL A 155 9.08 -3.55 5.28
N PHE A 156 8.22 -2.58 5.26
CA PHE A 156 6.91 -2.66 4.61
C PHE A 156 6.86 -1.78 3.38
N LEU A 157 6.15 -2.22 2.36
CA LEU A 157 5.79 -1.41 1.19
C LEU A 157 4.29 -1.13 1.22
N PHE A 158 3.92 0.12 0.97
CA PHE A 158 2.64 0.47 0.40
C PHE A 158 2.90 1.06 -0.98
N ASN A 159 2.39 0.39 -2.02
CA ASN A 159 2.52 0.86 -3.40
C ASN A 159 1.15 1.31 -3.90
N TYR A 160 1.03 2.60 -4.14
CA TYR A 160 -0.20 3.26 -4.54
C TYR A 160 -0.30 3.23 -6.06
N PHE A 161 -1.23 2.44 -6.60
CA PHE A 161 -1.46 2.33 -8.03
C PHE A 161 -2.62 3.20 -8.48
N HIS A 162 -2.42 3.93 -9.58
CA HIS A 162 -3.47 4.67 -10.26
C HIS A 162 -3.59 4.22 -11.71
N SER A 163 -4.80 3.93 -12.14
CA SER A 163 -5.19 3.67 -13.53
C SER A 163 -6.68 3.92 -13.68
N ALA A 164 -7.15 4.06 -14.90
CA ALA A 164 -8.57 4.18 -15.19
C ALA A 164 -9.35 2.86 -14.98
N ASP A 165 -8.66 1.71 -15.04
CA ASP A 165 -9.29 0.39 -14.94
C ASP A 165 -8.66 -0.46 -13.80
N PRO A 166 -9.41 -0.71 -12.70
CA PRO A 166 -8.96 -1.55 -11.60
C PRO A 166 -8.65 -3.00 -11.99
N LYS A 167 -9.36 -3.58 -12.96
CA LYS A 167 -9.13 -4.96 -13.43
C LYS A 167 -7.76 -5.08 -14.09
N THR A 168 -7.39 -4.11 -14.90
CA THR A 168 -6.07 -4.03 -15.54
C THR A 168 -4.96 -3.91 -14.50
N VAL A 169 -5.13 -3.07 -13.46
CA VAL A 169 -4.13 -2.94 -12.38
C VAL A 169 -3.93 -4.26 -11.65
N ARG A 170 -5.02 -4.95 -11.32
CA ARG A 170 -4.97 -6.24 -10.65
C ARG A 170 -4.23 -7.28 -11.51
N ALA A 171 -4.61 -7.44 -12.77
CA ALA A 171 -3.99 -8.42 -13.67
C ALA A 171 -2.48 -8.19 -13.85
N VAL A 172 -2.06 -6.92 -14.01
CA VAL A 172 -0.65 -6.57 -14.13
C VAL A 172 0.09 -6.77 -12.80
N TRP A 173 -0.55 -6.49 -11.65
CA TRP A 173 0.02 -6.79 -10.34
C TRP A 173 0.25 -8.31 -10.17
N GLU A 174 -0.75 -9.14 -10.44
CA GLU A 174 -0.66 -10.62 -10.36
C GLU A 174 0.49 -11.16 -11.23
N TYR A 175 0.64 -10.59 -12.43
CA TYR A 175 1.68 -10.97 -13.37
C TYR A 175 3.07 -10.54 -12.91
N THR A 176 3.22 -9.29 -12.47
CA THR A 176 4.53 -8.73 -12.09
C THR A 176 4.99 -9.14 -10.69
N ALA A 177 4.09 -9.45 -9.78
CA ALA A 177 4.40 -9.90 -8.42
C ALA A 177 5.23 -11.19 -8.41
N GLY A 178 5.09 -12.06 -9.43
CA GLY A 178 5.91 -13.25 -9.59
C GLY A 178 7.40 -12.95 -9.79
N TRP A 179 7.75 -11.80 -10.39
CA TRP A 179 9.13 -11.36 -10.46
C TRP A 179 9.71 -11.09 -9.06
N PHE A 180 8.93 -10.42 -8.18
CA PHE A 180 9.35 -10.13 -6.81
C PHE A 180 9.51 -11.41 -5.99
N GLN A 181 8.57 -12.38 -6.10
CA GLN A 181 8.69 -13.67 -5.42
C GLN A 181 10.00 -14.38 -5.76
N ARG A 182 10.38 -14.42 -7.04
CA ARG A 182 11.58 -15.14 -7.48
C ARG A 182 12.87 -14.37 -7.25
N THR A 183 12.82 -13.05 -7.31
CA THR A 183 14.02 -12.21 -7.32
C THR A 183 14.37 -11.65 -5.96
N THR A 184 13.36 -11.35 -5.15
CA THR A 184 13.52 -10.70 -3.85
C THR A 184 13.03 -11.57 -2.69
N ALA A 185 12.67 -12.82 -2.97
CA ALA A 185 12.08 -13.74 -1.99
C ALA A 185 10.86 -13.13 -1.27
N LEU A 186 10.02 -12.39 -2.00
CA LEU A 186 8.78 -11.83 -1.47
C LEU A 186 7.87 -12.95 -0.97
N ALA A 187 7.65 -13.02 0.35
CA ALA A 187 6.90 -14.08 0.99
C ALA A 187 5.41 -13.75 1.14
N ASP A 188 5.09 -12.48 1.29
CA ASP A 188 3.74 -11.98 1.56
C ASP A 188 3.40 -10.77 0.70
N SER A 189 2.14 -10.64 0.32
CA SER A 189 1.63 -9.44 -0.36
C SER A 189 0.12 -9.49 -0.45
N VAL A 190 -0.53 -8.38 -0.12
CA VAL A 190 -1.98 -8.19 -0.13
C VAL A 190 -2.32 -6.94 -0.92
N PRO A 191 -2.88 -7.06 -2.14
CA PRO A 191 -3.42 -5.94 -2.89
C PRO A 191 -4.78 -5.56 -2.32
N MET A 192 -4.91 -4.36 -1.81
CA MET A 192 -6.14 -3.77 -1.29
C MET A 192 -6.85 -3.02 -2.42
N GLN A 193 -7.97 -3.55 -2.87
CA GLN A 193 -8.83 -2.94 -3.88
C GLN A 193 -9.94 -2.15 -3.19
N PRO A 194 -10.11 -0.85 -3.53
CA PRO A 194 -11.18 -0.02 -2.98
C PRO A 194 -12.56 -0.65 -3.15
N LEU A 195 -13.40 -0.54 -2.13
CA LEU A 195 -14.83 -0.87 -2.23
C LEU A 195 -15.53 0.16 -3.13
N PRO A 196 -16.64 -0.21 -3.82
CA PRO A 196 -17.27 0.62 -4.87
C PRO A 196 -17.81 1.98 -4.40
N GLU A 197 -17.99 2.17 -3.11
CA GLU A 197 -18.78 3.27 -2.53
C GLU A 197 -18.04 4.61 -2.44
N ALA A 198 -16.76 4.68 -2.79
CA ALA A 198 -15.98 5.91 -2.69
C ALA A 198 -15.15 6.19 -3.93
N SER A 199 -15.04 7.47 -4.29
CA SER A 199 -14.06 7.95 -5.28
C SER A 199 -12.66 7.92 -4.67
N HIS A 200 -11.71 7.26 -5.32
CA HIS A 200 -10.34 7.12 -4.83
C HIS A 200 -9.32 7.57 -5.87
N ASP A 201 -8.29 8.27 -5.41
CA ASP A 201 -7.12 8.63 -6.23
C ASP A 201 -6.36 7.38 -6.72
N TYR A 202 -6.44 6.27 -5.97
CA TYR A 202 -5.73 5.04 -6.27
C TYR A 202 -6.71 3.89 -6.47
N THR A 203 -6.48 3.09 -7.51
CA THR A 203 -7.33 1.97 -7.91
C THR A 203 -6.94 0.67 -7.22
N LEU A 204 -5.73 0.63 -6.63
CA LEU A 204 -5.24 -0.48 -5.83
C LEU A 204 -4.08 0.03 -4.96
N ILE A 205 -4.02 -0.42 -3.70
CA ILE A 205 -2.85 -0.21 -2.85
C ILE A 205 -2.29 -1.58 -2.47
N ASN A 206 -1.09 -1.89 -2.93
CA ASN A 206 -0.45 -3.15 -2.56
C ASN A 206 0.37 -2.98 -1.28
N HIS A 207 0.16 -3.87 -0.32
CA HIS A 207 0.91 -3.96 0.93
C HIS A 207 1.68 -5.26 1.00
N CYS A 208 2.97 -5.20 1.35
CA CYS A 208 3.83 -6.38 1.49
C CYS A 208 5.03 -6.09 2.39
N SER A 209 5.76 -7.14 2.77
CA SER A 209 6.92 -7.02 3.66
C SER A 209 8.18 -7.72 3.14
N TRP A 210 9.32 -7.31 3.69
CA TRP A 210 10.62 -7.99 3.59
C TRP A 210 11.35 -7.90 4.93
N PRO A 211 12.23 -8.87 5.26
CA PRO A 211 13.01 -8.82 6.50
C PRO A 211 13.87 -7.56 6.63
N ASN A 212 14.35 -7.01 5.52
CA ASN A 212 15.18 -5.80 5.53
C ASN A 212 15.32 -5.18 4.14
N PHE A 213 15.88 -3.96 4.07
CA PHE A 213 16.12 -3.26 2.80
C PHE A 213 17.07 -3.99 1.84
N ARG A 214 18.02 -4.77 2.35
CA ARG A 214 19.00 -5.49 1.52
C ARG A 214 18.37 -6.62 0.71
N SER A 215 17.25 -7.16 1.18
CA SER A 215 16.54 -8.25 0.52
C SER A 215 15.94 -7.85 -0.82
N PHE A 216 15.57 -6.58 -1.02
CA PHE A 216 14.89 -6.17 -2.26
C PHE A 216 15.51 -4.94 -2.95
N LEU A 217 16.03 -3.95 -2.21
CA LEU A 217 16.47 -2.66 -2.77
C LEU A 217 17.55 -2.79 -3.85
N PRO A 218 18.60 -3.63 -3.66
CA PRO A 218 19.60 -3.84 -4.72
C PRO A 218 18.99 -4.40 -6.01
N HIS A 219 17.97 -5.26 -5.90
CA HIS A 219 17.31 -5.84 -7.06
C HIS A 219 16.51 -4.81 -7.85
N LEU A 220 15.88 -3.85 -7.17
CA LEU A 220 15.15 -2.75 -7.82
C LEU A 220 16.11 -1.77 -8.52
N LEU A 221 17.23 -1.48 -7.89
CA LEU A 221 18.16 -0.45 -8.39
C LEU A 221 19.11 -0.98 -9.47
N LEU A 222 19.60 -2.22 -9.32
CA LEU A 222 20.71 -2.74 -10.11
C LEU A 222 20.29 -3.75 -11.18
N ARG A 223 19.12 -4.39 -11.07
CA ARG A 223 18.70 -5.40 -12.05
C ARG A 223 17.96 -4.78 -13.23
N PRO A 224 18.49 -4.91 -14.46
CA PRO A 224 17.80 -4.42 -15.66
C PRO A 224 16.41 -5.07 -15.85
N SER A 225 16.21 -6.29 -15.35
CA SER A 225 14.92 -6.99 -15.44
C SER A 225 13.79 -6.28 -14.69
N PHE A 226 14.08 -5.56 -13.61
CA PHE A 226 13.07 -4.73 -12.95
C PHE A 226 12.46 -3.70 -13.90
N ARG A 227 13.31 -2.95 -14.60
CA ARG A 227 12.86 -1.93 -15.55
C ARG A 227 12.24 -2.55 -16.81
N ARG A 228 12.88 -3.57 -17.38
CA ARG A 228 12.47 -4.20 -18.64
C ARG A 228 11.27 -5.11 -18.51
N PHE A 229 10.92 -5.53 -17.30
CA PHE A 229 9.77 -6.37 -17.06
C PHE A 229 8.74 -5.66 -16.17
N VAL A 230 9.05 -5.32 -14.92
CA VAL A 230 8.05 -4.77 -13.98
C VAL A 230 7.56 -3.40 -14.45
N LEU A 231 8.47 -2.42 -14.62
CA LEU A 231 8.06 -1.06 -15.02
C LEU A 231 7.52 -1.02 -16.45
N ALA A 232 8.04 -1.85 -17.36
CA ALA A 232 7.54 -1.92 -18.74
C ALA A 232 6.09 -2.40 -18.80
N ASN A 233 5.69 -3.38 -17.96
CA ASN A 233 4.30 -3.82 -17.88
C ASN A 233 3.37 -2.75 -17.28
N PHE A 234 3.81 -1.98 -16.29
CA PHE A 234 3.03 -0.84 -15.80
C PHE A 234 2.84 0.21 -16.89
N ALA A 235 3.92 0.57 -17.59
CA ALA A 235 3.88 1.57 -18.66
C ALA A 235 2.99 1.13 -19.83
N ALA A 236 3.08 -0.13 -20.28
CA ALA A 236 2.28 -0.68 -21.37
C ALA A 236 0.76 -0.66 -21.07
N ASN A 237 0.39 -0.73 -19.80
CA ASN A 237 -1.00 -0.75 -19.35
C ASN A 237 -1.47 0.59 -18.75
N THR A 238 -0.73 1.66 -18.93
CA THR A 238 -1.08 3.00 -18.42
C THR A 238 -1.35 2.98 -16.90
N ILE A 239 -0.43 2.37 -16.13
CA ILE A 239 -0.50 2.26 -14.68
C ILE A 239 0.59 3.13 -14.06
N ALA A 240 0.20 4.04 -13.17
CA ALA A 240 1.14 4.72 -12.28
C ALA A 240 1.35 3.90 -11.00
N ALA A 241 2.60 3.77 -10.58
CA ALA A 241 3.01 3.07 -9.36
C ALA A 241 3.82 4.02 -8.47
N GLN A 242 3.36 4.23 -7.24
CA GLN A 242 3.95 5.18 -6.28
C GLN A 242 4.37 4.44 -4.99
N PRO A 243 5.55 3.78 -4.99
CA PRO A 243 6.01 3.01 -3.85
C PRO A 243 6.49 3.90 -2.70
N ILE A 244 6.11 3.56 -1.47
CA ILE A 244 6.69 4.12 -0.26
C ILE A 244 7.01 2.97 0.70
N MET A 245 8.22 2.98 1.23
CA MET A 245 8.69 2.01 2.21
C MET A 245 8.50 2.53 3.61
N TYR A 246 8.13 1.65 4.51
CA TYR A 246 7.80 1.99 5.89
C TYR A 246 8.50 1.08 6.90
N ARG A 247 8.50 1.50 8.15
CA ARG A 247 8.73 0.69 9.34
C ARG A 247 7.47 0.73 10.19
N ARG A 248 7.16 -0.38 10.85
CA ARG A 248 6.11 -0.41 11.87
C ARG A 248 6.48 0.58 12.98
N HIS A 249 5.50 1.32 13.47
CA HIS A 249 5.59 2.10 14.70
C HIS A 249 5.32 1.17 15.87
N MET A 250 6.14 1.29 16.90
CA MET A 250 6.03 0.50 18.15
C MET A 250 5.63 1.43 19.27
#